data_9d1c20b150efea422e0c87c8fff7caad
#
_entry.id   9d1c20b150efea422e0c87c8fff7caad
#
_cell.length_a   1.000
_cell.length_b   1.000
_cell.length_c   1.000
_cell.angle_alpha   90.00
_cell.angle_beta   90.00
_cell.angle_gamma   90.00
#
_symmetry.space_group_name_H-M   'P 1'
#
loop_
_entity.id
_entity.type
_entity.pdbx_description
1 polymer ?
#
loop_
_entity_poly.entity_id
_entity_poly.type
_entity_poly.pdbx_seq_one_letter_code
_entity_poly.pdbx_strand_id
1 'polypeptide(L)'
;MKANNEEFITLCAANGIEGIDIVNELMRFKVLDQLISSNASSREWGVTPEDLYALAEKSTVESFGPVPYDLNTFQNLYGPSFKVELFDFISDTGILDGLDVGTIWETPVRESIEAHSKTGELVLYAYVEEYAGMVEEILQAYEDKKVVLYTASPVCYSILSRLYPMAQIINHWPHRSYFDHIFTGTVGMFQSSEDIVEEVANGLHNLVPEGTAQLFLPATMAQNQLGLNNMALQFFLNQKRVEAIREWTPLGAYEIVYGKYDVKKMRVGLRERVGEEWKAINYIPLPHGVFAQLPVFTVLNYGLSLRSILLPGGQTDVALGQDGIYCIDSRVSELGRNALVESGAYFLTFKRHSDHVDVDITTEAPADDVYWMFPDAELAYMWYAYFCSTIGQTLIQEISMLIQTDESFGYLLSSVRRRVLDVKDEAQLIESIQAADEAYIDAVTAATESWKKTVDTLGAQVMPPTTSIDIEDYSDYKN
;
A
#
# COMPACT_ATOMS: atom_id res chain seq x y z
N MET A 1 17.81 -15.39 23.62
CA MET A 1 17.12 -16.66 23.93
C MET A 1 16.39 -16.55 25.27
N LYS A 2 15.13 -16.96 25.36
CA LYS A 2 14.38 -16.93 26.62
C LYS A 2 14.98 -17.98 27.58
N ALA A 3 15.02 -17.70 28.88
CA ALA A 3 15.60 -18.61 29.88
C ALA A 3 14.98 -20.02 29.84
N ASN A 4 13.69 -20.12 29.50
CA ASN A 4 13.00 -21.40 29.34
C ASN A 4 13.52 -22.24 28.17
N ASN A 5 13.92 -21.59 27.05
CA ASN A 5 14.46 -22.26 25.87
C ASN A 5 15.84 -22.85 26.19
N GLU A 6 16.70 -22.10 26.92
CA GLU A 6 18.03 -22.59 27.36
C GLU A 6 17.92 -23.76 28.34
N GLU A 7 17.00 -23.70 29.28
CA GLU A 7 16.71 -24.78 30.23
C GLU A 7 16.30 -26.06 29.47
N PHE A 8 15.38 -25.96 28.53
CA PHE A 8 14.90 -27.09 27.75
C PHE A 8 15.99 -27.71 26.87
N ILE A 9 16.79 -26.88 26.17
CA ILE A 9 17.93 -27.34 25.38
C ILE A 9 18.93 -28.09 26.25
N THR A 10 19.26 -27.53 27.42
CA THR A 10 20.20 -28.14 28.35
C THR A 10 19.73 -29.51 28.83
N LEU A 11 18.43 -29.65 29.15
CA LEU A 11 17.83 -30.92 29.54
C LEU A 11 17.83 -31.93 28.39
N CYS A 12 17.52 -31.52 27.17
CA CYS A 12 17.60 -32.35 25.97
C CYS A 12 19.01 -32.86 25.72
N ALA A 13 20.01 -31.96 25.75
CA ALA A 13 21.42 -32.30 25.52
C ALA A 13 21.96 -33.25 26.59
N ALA A 14 21.56 -33.07 27.87
CA ALA A 14 21.93 -33.97 28.96
C ALA A 14 21.41 -35.40 28.76
N ASN A 15 20.41 -35.60 27.93
CA ASN A 15 19.78 -36.90 27.61
C ASN A 15 20.12 -37.37 26.18
N GLY A 16 21.09 -36.74 25.49
CA GLY A 16 21.52 -37.13 24.14
C GLY A 16 20.59 -36.74 23.02
N ILE A 17 19.66 -35.81 23.27
CA ILE A 17 18.72 -35.28 22.26
C ILE A 17 19.33 -33.99 21.70
N GLU A 18 19.68 -33.97 20.44
CA GLU A 18 20.41 -32.87 19.81
C GLU A 18 19.78 -32.44 18.47
N GLY A 19 20.02 -31.19 18.06
CA GLY A 19 19.61 -30.67 16.77
C GLY A 19 18.09 -30.76 16.54
N ILE A 20 17.68 -31.29 15.37
CA ILE A 20 16.26 -31.43 14.98
C ILE A 20 15.44 -32.30 15.93
N ASP A 21 16.08 -33.24 16.65
CA ASP A 21 15.37 -34.11 17.56
C ASP A 21 14.81 -33.38 18.78
N ILE A 22 15.42 -32.23 19.16
CA ILE A 22 14.87 -31.34 20.20
C ILE A 22 13.50 -30.79 19.75
N VAL A 23 13.39 -30.38 18.48
CA VAL A 23 12.13 -29.88 17.92
C VAL A 23 11.10 -31.00 17.83
N ASN A 24 11.50 -32.20 17.43
CA ASN A 24 10.62 -33.36 17.37
C ASN A 24 10.04 -33.71 18.76
N GLU A 25 10.87 -33.69 19.80
CA GLU A 25 10.39 -33.97 21.18
C GLU A 25 9.52 -32.84 21.70
N LEU A 26 9.84 -31.57 21.43
CA LEU A 26 8.96 -30.48 21.80
C LEU A 26 7.58 -30.58 21.09
N MET A 27 7.58 -30.92 19.81
CA MET A 27 6.32 -31.18 19.06
C MET A 27 5.54 -32.34 19.66
N ARG A 28 6.21 -33.44 20.05
CA ARG A 28 5.59 -34.58 20.73
C ARG A 28 4.83 -34.12 21.97
N PHE A 29 5.45 -33.30 22.82
CA PHE A 29 4.83 -32.78 24.03
C PHE A 29 3.64 -31.86 23.72
N LYS A 30 3.73 -31.01 22.69
CA LYS A 30 2.61 -30.14 22.27
C LYS A 30 1.41 -30.96 21.77
N VAL A 31 1.65 -32.04 21.02
CA VAL A 31 0.57 -32.97 20.61
C VAL A 31 -0.06 -33.64 21.80
N LEU A 32 0.72 -34.04 22.78
CA LEU A 32 0.18 -34.61 24.02
C LEU A 32 -0.70 -33.61 24.78
N ASP A 33 -0.28 -32.38 24.90
CA ASP A 33 -1.06 -31.32 25.54
C ASP A 33 -2.40 -31.10 24.84
N GLN A 34 -2.42 -31.11 23.51
CA GLN A 34 -3.65 -31.00 22.70
C GLN A 34 -4.58 -32.21 22.94
N LEU A 35 -4.03 -33.44 22.97
CA LEU A 35 -4.80 -34.62 23.21
C LEU A 35 -5.43 -34.64 24.63
N ILE A 36 -4.70 -34.16 25.63
CA ILE A 36 -5.21 -34.05 27.00
C ILE A 36 -6.27 -32.94 27.09
N SER A 37 -6.04 -31.81 26.43
CA SER A 37 -6.96 -30.67 26.45
C SER A 37 -8.28 -30.96 25.74
N SER A 38 -8.24 -31.74 24.65
CA SER A 38 -9.43 -32.15 23.90
C SER A 38 -10.28 -33.23 24.61
N ASN A 39 -9.71 -33.96 25.58
CA ASN A 39 -10.39 -35.01 26.32
C ASN A 39 -10.91 -34.48 27.65
N ALA A 40 -12.14 -33.95 27.69
CA ALA A 40 -12.76 -33.37 28.88
C ALA A 40 -12.82 -34.36 30.07
N SER A 41 -12.89 -35.67 29.81
CA SER A 41 -12.85 -36.70 30.82
C SER A 41 -11.48 -36.93 31.51
N SER A 42 -10.38 -36.50 30.87
CA SER A 42 -9.04 -36.61 31.46
C SER A 42 -8.71 -35.47 32.44
N ARG A 43 -9.42 -34.35 32.37
CA ARG A 43 -9.26 -33.23 33.32
C ARG A 43 -9.79 -33.53 34.72
N GLU A 44 -10.76 -34.45 34.84
CA GLU A 44 -11.33 -34.83 36.13
C GLU A 44 -10.54 -35.94 36.89
N TRP A 45 -9.70 -36.67 36.16
CA TRP A 45 -8.87 -37.73 36.72
C TRP A 45 -7.42 -37.31 36.57
N GLY A 46 -6.76 -36.94 37.64
CA GLY A 46 -5.36 -36.53 37.60
C GLY A 46 -4.53 -37.51 36.78
N VAL A 47 -4.07 -37.08 35.61
CA VAL A 47 -3.26 -37.91 34.68
C VAL A 47 -1.91 -38.14 35.35
N THR A 48 -1.56 -39.40 35.60
CA THR A 48 -0.24 -39.72 36.17
C THR A 48 0.86 -39.61 35.12
N PRO A 49 2.13 -39.41 35.54
CA PRO A 49 3.25 -39.41 34.59
C PRO A 49 3.35 -40.71 33.79
N GLU A 50 3.00 -41.83 34.38
CA GLU A 50 2.96 -43.15 33.71
C GLU A 50 1.90 -43.18 32.60
N ASP A 51 0.71 -42.61 32.88
CA ASP A 51 -0.38 -42.52 31.90
C ASP A 51 0.02 -41.60 30.73
N LEU A 52 0.71 -40.49 31.01
CA LEU A 52 1.24 -39.57 29.98
C LEU A 52 2.30 -40.24 29.12
N TYR A 53 3.20 -40.98 29.72
CA TYR A 53 4.24 -41.73 28.99
C TYR A 53 3.60 -42.78 28.06
N ALA A 54 2.65 -43.56 28.59
CA ALA A 54 1.91 -44.57 27.84
C ALA A 54 1.09 -43.92 26.70
N LEU A 55 0.51 -42.75 26.92
CA LEU A 55 -0.20 -41.98 25.90
C LEU A 55 0.77 -41.49 24.81
N ALA A 56 1.95 -41.02 25.20
CA ALA A 56 2.99 -40.62 24.26
C ALA A 56 3.41 -41.78 23.33
N GLU A 57 3.72 -42.93 23.94
CA GLU A 57 4.08 -44.14 23.18
C GLU A 57 2.98 -44.63 22.26
N LYS A 58 1.72 -44.48 22.64
CA LYS A 58 0.58 -44.94 21.83
C LYS A 58 0.19 -43.98 20.74
N SER A 59 0.12 -42.69 21.06
CA SER A 59 -0.54 -41.69 20.19
C SER A 59 0.42 -40.88 19.33
N THR A 60 1.73 -40.88 19.64
CA THR A 60 2.71 -40.07 18.90
C THR A 60 3.72 -40.90 18.12
N VAL A 61 3.69 -42.25 18.24
CA VAL A 61 4.68 -43.14 17.62
C VAL A 61 4.67 -43.07 16.09
N GLU A 62 3.52 -42.91 15.48
CA GLU A 62 3.39 -42.84 14.04
C GLU A 62 4.03 -41.55 13.49
N SER A 63 3.92 -40.45 14.21
CA SER A 63 4.41 -39.12 13.76
C SER A 63 5.84 -38.84 14.17
N PHE A 64 6.30 -39.35 15.34
CA PHE A 64 7.59 -38.98 15.94
C PHE A 64 8.47 -40.19 16.27
N GLY A 65 8.03 -41.40 15.94
CA GLY A 65 8.71 -42.63 16.35
C GLY A 65 8.52 -42.98 17.84
N PRO A 66 9.10 -44.10 18.33
CA PRO A 66 9.03 -44.47 19.72
C PRO A 66 9.69 -43.41 20.61
N VAL A 67 9.21 -43.30 21.87
CA VAL A 67 9.87 -42.39 22.84
C VAL A 67 11.28 -42.93 23.12
N PRO A 68 12.35 -42.14 22.85
CA PRO A 68 13.73 -42.66 22.86
C PRO A 68 14.37 -42.74 24.23
N TYR A 69 13.63 -42.45 25.30
CA TYR A 69 14.13 -42.35 26.69
C TYR A 69 13.15 -42.93 27.68
N ASP A 70 13.59 -43.15 28.93
CA ASP A 70 12.79 -43.72 29.98
C ASP A 70 11.78 -42.72 30.60
N LEU A 71 10.89 -43.25 31.46
CA LEU A 71 9.87 -42.47 32.14
C LEU A 71 10.42 -41.29 32.96
N ASN A 72 11.57 -41.48 33.63
CA ASN A 72 12.17 -40.43 34.43
C ASN A 72 12.63 -39.24 33.55
N THR A 73 13.30 -39.55 32.44
CA THR A 73 13.70 -38.56 31.46
C THR A 73 12.49 -37.87 30.83
N PHE A 74 11.45 -38.64 30.51
CA PHE A 74 10.19 -38.09 30.01
C PHE A 74 9.59 -37.05 30.96
N GLN A 75 9.47 -37.35 32.24
CA GLN A 75 8.95 -36.43 33.25
C GLN A 75 9.78 -35.15 33.39
N ASN A 76 11.10 -35.30 33.35
CA ASN A 76 12.03 -34.18 33.45
C ASN A 76 11.96 -33.22 32.24
N LEU A 77 11.64 -33.72 31.05
CA LEU A 77 11.50 -32.91 29.81
C LEU A 77 10.09 -32.36 29.69
N TYR A 78 9.06 -33.12 30.00
CA TYR A 78 7.67 -32.73 29.81
C TYR A 78 7.29 -31.50 30.64
N GLY A 79 7.70 -31.43 31.91
CA GLY A 79 7.39 -30.27 32.75
C GLY A 79 7.90 -28.93 32.19
N PRO A 80 9.19 -28.79 31.86
CA PRO A 80 9.72 -27.63 31.25
C PRO A 80 9.16 -27.29 29.87
N SER A 81 8.74 -28.30 29.06
CA SER A 81 8.21 -28.10 27.70
C SER A 81 6.97 -27.20 27.66
N PHE A 82 6.16 -27.16 28.72
CA PHE A 82 5.00 -26.25 28.81
C PHE A 82 5.36 -24.77 28.76
N LYS A 83 6.55 -24.42 29.19
CA LYS A 83 7.05 -23.02 29.21
C LYS A 83 7.70 -22.59 27.90
N VAL A 84 7.84 -23.52 26.96
CA VAL A 84 8.50 -23.32 25.68
C VAL A 84 7.45 -23.22 24.60
N GLU A 85 7.33 -22.06 23.97
CA GLU A 85 6.50 -21.91 22.78
C GLU A 85 7.28 -22.43 21.57
N LEU A 86 6.70 -23.38 20.83
CA LEU A 86 7.41 -24.11 19.76
C LEU A 86 7.99 -23.20 18.71
N PHE A 87 7.19 -22.29 18.19
CA PHE A 87 7.64 -21.44 17.09
C PHE A 87 8.62 -20.36 17.56
N ASP A 88 8.40 -19.77 18.74
CA ASP A 88 9.38 -18.90 19.39
C ASP A 88 10.72 -19.63 19.62
N PHE A 89 10.66 -20.90 20.00
CA PHE A 89 11.84 -21.74 20.20
C PHE A 89 12.60 -21.94 18.89
N ILE A 90 11.91 -22.26 17.81
CA ILE A 90 12.51 -22.46 16.48
C ILE A 90 13.18 -21.16 16.02
N SER A 91 12.50 -20.04 16.15
CA SER A 91 13.03 -18.71 15.77
C SER A 91 14.25 -18.30 16.61
N ASP A 92 14.16 -18.43 17.94
CA ASP A 92 15.24 -18.05 18.87
C ASP A 92 16.50 -18.91 18.69
N THR A 93 16.36 -20.17 18.32
CA THR A 93 17.46 -21.13 18.21
C THR A 93 18.06 -21.22 16.81
N GLY A 94 17.30 -20.84 15.78
CA GLY A 94 17.70 -21.01 14.39
C GLY A 94 17.94 -22.48 14.00
N ILE A 95 17.35 -23.44 14.72
CA ILE A 95 17.52 -24.87 14.43
C ILE A 95 16.91 -25.24 13.06
N LEU A 96 15.90 -24.50 12.62
CA LEU A 96 15.24 -24.67 11.35
C LEU A 96 15.30 -23.36 10.58
N ASP A 97 16.01 -23.35 9.47
CA ASP A 97 16.04 -22.22 8.55
C ASP A 97 14.69 -22.07 7.82
N GLY A 98 14.25 -20.83 7.63
CA GLY A 98 13.09 -20.52 6.74
C GLY A 98 11.71 -20.59 7.39
N LEU A 99 11.62 -20.56 8.72
CA LEU A 99 10.37 -20.30 9.46
C LEU A 99 10.48 -18.94 10.15
N ASP A 100 9.67 -17.98 9.73
CA ASP A 100 9.51 -16.72 10.43
C ASP A 100 8.30 -16.82 11.37
N VAL A 101 8.54 -16.59 12.64
CA VAL A 101 7.52 -16.66 13.70
C VAL A 101 7.24 -15.26 14.25
N GLY A 102 7.62 -14.26 13.48
CA GLY A 102 7.58 -12.88 13.94
C GLY A 102 6.18 -12.42 14.35
N THR A 103 6.09 -11.84 15.55
CA THR A 103 4.87 -11.15 16.07
C THR A 103 4.36 -10.04 15.14
N ILE A 104 5.11 -9.74 14.09
CA ILE A 104 4.78 -8.74 13.07
C ILE A 104 3.49 -9.11 12.31
N TRP A 105 3.25 -10.39 12.06
CA TRP A 105 2.08 -10.89 11.34
C TRP A 105 0.81 -11.00 12.18
N GLU A 106 0.89 -10.88 13.50
CA GLU A 106 -0.28 -11.04 14.38
C GLU A 106 -1.45 -10.14 14.00
N THR A 107 -1.19 -8.84 13.77
CA THR A 107 -2.26 -7.89 13.46
C THR A 107 -2.90 -8.14 12.10
N PRO A 108 -2.17 -8.29 10.97
CA PRO A 108 -2.79 -8.58 9.68
C PRO A 108 -3.58 -9.90 9.69
N VAL A 109 -3.07 -10.95 10.33
CA VAL A 109 -3.75 -12.25 10.43
C VAL A 109 -5.03 -12.14 11.28
N ARG A 110 -4.98 -11.46 12.44
CA ARG A 110 -6.17 -11.24 13.28
C ARG A 110 -7.23 -10.40 12.61
N GLU A 111 -6.86 -9.33 11.89
CA GLU A 111 -7.80 -8.53 11.08
C GLU A 111 -8.51 -9.44 10.05
N SER A 112 -7.78 -10.36 9.40
CA SER A 112 -8.36 -11.33 8.46
C SER A 112 -9.29 -12.33 9.15
N ILE A 113 -8.88 -12.89 10.28
CA ILE A 113 -9.71 -13.82 11.08
C ILE A 113 -11.02 -13.15 11.51
N GLU A 114 -10.95 -11.94 12.05
CA GLU A 114 -12.13 -11.19 12.51
C GLU A 114 -13.11 -10.90 11.37
N ALA A 115 -12.59 -10.61 10.16
CA ALA A 115 -13.41 -10.32 9.00
C ALA A 115 -14.11 -11.56 8.41
N HIS A 116 -13.48 -12.73 8.44
CA HIS A 116 -13.90 -13.89 7.65
C HIS A 116 -14.31 -15.14 8.47
N SER A 117 -13.86 -15.31 9.71
CA SER A 117 -14.13 -16.54 10.49
C SER A 117 -15.62 -16.80 10.77
N LYS A 118 -16.45 -15.75 10.80
CA LYS A 118 -17.89 -15.84 11.14
C LYS A 118 -18.81 -15.95 9.92
N THR A 119 -18.27 -15.86 8.71
CA THR A 119 -19.05 -15.78 7.47
C THR A 119 -19.45 -17.14 6.91
N GLY A 120 -18.82 -18.20 7.37
CA GLY A 120 -18.98 -19.55 6.83
C GLY A 120 -18.31 -19.74 5.46
N GLU A 121 -17.47 -18.81 5.06
CA GLU A 121 -16.68 -18.80 3.83
C GLU A 121 -15.56 -19.85 3.89
N LEU A 122 -15.17 -20.38 2.70
CA LEU A 122 -13.95 -21.19 2.56
C LEU A 122 -12.75 -20.28 2.36
N VAL A 123 -11.82 -20.29 3.30
CA VAL A 123 -10.67 -19.40 3.34
C VAL A 123 -9.36 -20.15 3.11
N LEU A 124 -8.50 -19.58 2.27
CA LEU A 124 -7.12 -20.03 2.11
C LEU A 124 -6.18 -19.06 2.83
N TYR A 125 -5.42 -19.58 3.76
CA TYR A 125 -4.25 -18.91 4.32
C TYR A 125 -3.00 -19.47 3.65
N ALA A 126 -2.34 -18.66 2.81
CA ALA A 126 -1.20 -19.08 2.02
C ALA A 126 0.11 -18.53 2.57
N TYR A 127 1.19 -19.32 2.42
CA TYR A 127 2.53 -19.05 2.95
C TYR A 127 2.54 -18.92 4.47
N VAL A 128 1.90 -19.89 5.11
CA VAL A 128 1.77 -19.91 6.57
C VAL A 128 3.11 -20.00 7.30
N GLU A 129 4.20 -20.36 6.62
CA GLU A 129 5.56 -20.29 7.17
C GLU A 129 5.97 -18.88 7.61
N GLU A 130 5.41 -17.83 7.00
CA GLU A 130 5.65 -16.43 7.37
C GLU A 130 4.97 -16.05 8.70
N TYR A 131 3.95 -16.78 9.10
CA TYR A 131 3.16 -16.55 10.32
C TYR A 131 2.77 -17.83 11.01
N ALA A 132 3.67 -18.79 11.04
CA ALA A 132 3.42 -20.13 11.59
C ALA A 132 2.95 -20.11 13.06
N GLY A 133 3.37 -19.13 13.86
CA GLY A 133 2.90 -18.92 15.22
C GLY A 133 1.41 -18.61 15.34
N MET A 134 0.76 -18.15 14.27
CA MET A 134 -0.68 -17.82 14.25
C MET A 134 -1.57 -18.98 13.82
N VAL A 135 -1.00 -20.11 13.39
CA VAL A 135 -1.76 -21.24 12.83
C VAL A 135 -2.77 -21.81 13.83
N GLU A 136 -2.41 -21.90 15.10
CA GLU A 136 -3.33 -22.39 16.13
C GLU A 136 -4.55 -21.45 16.29
N GLU A 137 -4.33 -20.13 16.32
CA GLU A 137 -5.39 -19.12 16.40
C GLU A 137 -6.30 -19.18 15.16
N ILE A 138 -5.71 -19.34 13.97
CA ILE A 138 -6.46 -19.53 12.72
C ILE A 138 -7.35 -20.78 12.83
N LEU A 139 -6.79 -21.93 13.19
CA LEU A 139 -7.53 -23.18 13.26
C LEU A 139 -8.65 -23.15 14.32
N GLN A 140 -8.42 -22.50 15.45
CA GLN A 140 -9.43 -22.31 16.50
C GLN A 140 -10.58 -21.41 16.04
N ALA A 141 -10.27 -20.37 15.23
CA ALA A 141 -11.29 -19.45 14.74
C ALA A 141 -12.21 -20.08 13.68
N TYR A 142 -11.74 -21.08 12.94
CA TYR A 142 -12.48 -21.76 11.88
C TYR A 142 -12.90 -23.19 12.29
N GLU A 143 -13.76 -23.31 13.31
CA GLU A 143 -14.19 -24.60 13.89
C GLU A 143 -14.80 -25.59 12.88
N ASP A 144 -15.42 -25.10 11.79
CA ASP A 144 -16.14 -25.90 10.79
C ASP A 144 -15.25 -26.45 9.65
N LYS A 145 -13.93 -26.43 9.78
CA LYS A 145 -12.98 -26.91 8.76
C LYS A 145 -13.09 -26.17 7.41
N LYS A 146 -13.53 -24.92 7.41
CA LYS A 146 -13.59 -24.07 6.21
C LYS A 146 -12.31 -23.25 6.00
N VAL A 147 -11.19 -23.77 6.47
CA VAL A 147 -9.88 -23.17 6.28
C VAL A 147 -8.92 -24.17 5.69
N VAL A 148 -8.16 -23.71 4.71
CA VAL A 148 -7.05 -24.44 4.09
C VAL A 148 -5.78 -23.66 4.37
N LEU A 149 -4.74 -24.34 4.81
CA LEU A 149 -3.42 -23.77 5.05
C LEU A 149 -2.46 -24.23 3.95
N TYR A 150 -1.86 -23.30 3.24
CA TYR A 150 -0.84 -23.60 2.25
C TYR A 150 0.53 -23.12 2.73
N THR A 151 1.52 -23.99 2.60
CA THR A 151 2.94 -23.67 2.84
C THR A 151 3.80 -24.18 1.72
N ALA A 152 4.69 -23.35 1.19
CA ALA A 152 5.69 -23.74 0.20
C ALA A 152 6.91 -24.40 0.88
N SER A 153 7.09 -24.24 2.20
CA SER A 153 8.17 -24.85 2.95
C SER A 153 7.87 -26.31 3.30
N PRO A 154 8.67 -27.29 2.80
CA PRO A 154 8.50 -28.70 3.19
C PRO A 154 8.70 -28.94 4.69
N VAL A 155 9.54 -28.11 5.33
CA VAL A 155 9.78 -28.17 6.77
C VAL A 155 8.54 -27.73 7.54
N CYS A 156 7.98 -26.56 7.19
CA CYS A 156 6.75 -26.07 7.80
C CYS A 156 5.59 -27.05 7.58
N TYR A 157 5.43 -27.59 6.38
CA TYR A 157 4.44 -28.62 6.09
C TYR A 157 4.57 -29.83 7.02
N SER A 158 5.80 -30.34 7.19
CA SER A 158 6.07 -31.49 8.04
C SER A 158 5.71 -31.22 9.50
N ILE A 159 6.04 -30.01 10.01
CA ILE A 159 5.72 -29.61 11.39
C ILE A 159 4.21 -29.47 11.57
N LEU A 160 3.56 -28.67 10.75
CA LEU A 160 2.14 -28.37 10.88
C LEU A 160 1.26 -29.62 10.71
N SER A 161 1.60 -30.50 9.74
CA SER A 161 0.85 -31.75 9.51
C SER A 161 0.93 -32.70 10.69
N ARG A 162 2.02 -32.69 11.45
CA ARG A 162 2.18 -33.51 12.65
C ARG A 162 1.47 -32.90 13.86
N LEU A 163 1.51 -31.55 13.99
CA LEU A 163 0.85 -30.85 15.09
C LEU A 163 -0.67 -30.84 14.94
N TYR A 164 -1.15 -30.69 13.71
CA TYR A 164 -2.58 -30.52 13.39
C TYR A 164 -3.05 -31.56 12.36
N PRO A 165 -3.05 -32.86 12.71
CA PRO A 165 -3.35 -33.94 11.76
C PRO A 165 -4.77 -33.89 11.18
N MET A 166 -5.68 -33.16 11.83
CA MET A 166 -7.06 -32.99 11.38
C MET A 166 -7.25 -31.73 10.50
N ALA A 167 -6.25 -30.85 10.44
CA ALA A 167 -6.32 -29.64 9.62
C ALA A 167 -6.04 -29.93 8.15
N GLN A 168 -6.64 -29.15 7.26
CA GLN A 168 -6.36 -29.24 5.84
C GLN A 168 -5.10 -28.41 5.50
N ILE A 169 -3.94 -29.06 5.55
CA ILE A 169 -2.65 -28.46 5.24
C ILE A 169 -2.16 -29.01 3.91
N ILE A 170 -1.74 -28.16 3.01
CA ILE A 170 -1.25 -28.50 1.68
C ILE A 170 0.11 -27.87 1.40
N ASN A 171 0.95 -28.56 0.62
CA ASN A 171 2.29 -28.13 0.23
C ASN A 171 2.43 -27.88 -1.29
N HIS A 172 1.33 -27.80 -1.98
CA HIS A 172 1.26 -27.43 -3.39
C HIS A 172 0.05 -26.52 -3.59
N TRP A 173 0.19 -25.55 -4.48
CA TRP A 173 -0.88 -24.60 -4.75
C TRP A 173 -2.13 -25.32 -5.29
N PRO A 174 -3.34 -24.99 -4.78
CA PRO A 174 -4.56 -25.69 -5.17
C PRO A 174 -5.00 -25.26 -6.58
N HIS A 175 -4.88 -26.14 -7.57
CA HIS A 175 -5.20 -25.84 -8.96
C HIS A 175 -6.70 -25.76 -9.30
N ARG A 176 -7.60 -26.26 -8.45
CA ARG A 176 -9.04 -26.38 -8.76
C ARG A 176 -9.97 -25.99 -7.60
N SER A 177 -9.44 -25.48 -6.51
CA SER A 177 -10.27 -25.06 -5.39
C SER A 177 -10.64 -23.60 -5.57
N TYR A 178 -11.91 -23.28 -5.31
CA TYR A 178 -12.40 -21.91 -5.33
C TYR A 178 -12.64 -21.46 -3.89
N PHE A 179 -11.97 -20.38 -3.51
CA PHE A 179 -12.04 -19.81 -2.19
C PHE A 179 -12.88 -18.54 -2.20
N ASP A 180 -13.63 -18.32 -1.13
CA ASP A 180 -14.36 -17.08 -0.89
C ASP A 180 -13.39 -15.97 -0.46
N HIS A 181 -12.32 -16.35 0.26
CA HIS A 181 -11.27 -15.42 0.67
C HIS A 181 -9.89 -16.07 0.59
N ILE A 182 -8.89 -15.27 0.18
CA ILE A 182 -7.49 -15.65 0.17
C ILE A 182 -6.67 -14.61 0.94
N PHE A 183 -5.92 -15.09 1.93
CA PHE A 183 -4.90 -14.32 2.63
C PHE A 183 -3.52 -14.86 2.27
N THR A 184 -2.59 -14.00 1.85
CA THR A 184 -1.23 -14.44 1.53
C THR A 184 -0.20 -13.71 2.38
N GLY A 185 0.75 -14.45 2.95
CA GLY A 185 1.96 -13.88 3.55
C GLY A 185 3.14 -14.16 2.63
N THR A 186 3.48 -13.24 1.76
CA THR A 186 4.48 -13.47 0.69
C THR A 186 5.76 -12.66 0.85
N VAL A 187 5.96 -12.03 1.99
CA VAL A 187 7.14 -11.22 2.26
C VAL A 187 8.35 -12.14 2.48
N GLY A 188 9.39 -11.93 1.71
CA GLY A 188 10.65 -12.65 1.85
C GLY A 188 10.80 -13.94 1.04
N MET A 189 9.71 -14.54 0.54
CA MET A 189 9.77 -15.83 -0.17
C MET A 189 10.21 -15.71 -1.63
N PHE A 190 9.92 -14.61 -2.29
CA PHE A 190 10.14 -14.49 -3.73
C PHE A 190 11.46 -13.79 -4.04
N GLN A 191 12.32 -14.47 -4.76
CA GLN A 191 13.60 -13.94 -5.23
C GLN A 191 13.47 -13.23 -6.59
N SER A 192 12.41 -13.50 -7.34
CA SER A 192 12.16 -12.87 -8.63
C SER A 192 10.77 -12.24 -8.69
N SER A 193 10.66 -11.23 -9.52
CA SER A 193 9.40 -10.53 -9.75
C SER A 193 8.42 -11.32 -10.61
N GLU A 194 8.91 -12.26 -11.41
CA GLU A 194 8.08 -13.14 -12.21
C GLU A 194 7.32 -14.10 -11.31
N ASP A 195 7.98 -14.66 -10.30
CA ASP A 195 7.38 -15.55 -9.31
C ASP A 195 6.23 -14.86 -8.55
N ILE A 196 6.41 -13.60 -8.18
CA ILE A 196 5.38 -12.84 -7.47
C ILE A 196 4.14 -12.59 -8.34
N VAL A 197 4.35 -12.25 -9.62
CA VAL A 197 3.24 -12.02 -10.55
C VAL A 197 2.46 -13.31 -10.79
N GLU A 198 3.18 -14.42 -10.97
CA GLU A 198 2.56 -15.72 -11.13
C GLU A 198 1.75 -16.12 -9.91
N GLU A 199 2.26 -15.86 -8.72
CA GLU A 199 1.59 -16.20 -7.47
C GLU A 199 0.34 -15.36 -7.23
N VAL A 200 0.41 -14.05 -7.45
CA VAL A 200 -0.78 -13.19 -7.37
C VAL A 200 -1.83 -13.62 -8.39
N ALA A 201 -1.42 -13.96 -9.61
CA ALA A 201 -2.33 -14.46 -10.65
C ALA A 201 -2.99 -15.77 -10.24
N ASN A 202 -2.22 -16.70 -9.67
CA ASN A 202 -2.72 -17.98 -9.15
C ASN A 202 -3.69 -17.76 -8.01
N GLY A 203 -3.37 -16.84 -7.06
CA GLY A 203 -4.28 -16.45 -5.98
C GLY A 203 -5.61 -15.96 -6.51
N LEU A 204 -5.59 -15.00 -7.41
CA LEU A 204 -6.82 -14.44 -8.00
C LEU A 204 -7.60 -15.45 -8.86
N HIS A 205 -6.91 -16.41 -9.50
CA HIS A 205 -7.55 -17.47 -10.29
C HIS A 205 -8.36 -18.45 -9.42
N ASN A 206 -7.97 -18.58 -8.16
CA ASN A 206 -8.62 -19.51 -7.23
C ASN A 206 -9.76 -18.87 -6.42
N LEU A 207 -10.06 -17.58 -6.65
CA LEU A 207 -11.20 -16.93 -6.05
C LEU A 207 -12.51 -17.28 -6.78
N VAL A 208 -13.58 -17.42 -6.01
CA VAL A 208 -14.93 -17.38 -6.58
C VAL A 208 -15.21 -16.00 -7.22
N PRO A 209 -16.18 -15.86 -8.12
CA PRO A 209 -16.44 -14.58 -8.79
C PRO A 209 -16.65 -13.37 -7.86
N GLU A 210 -17.22 -13.61 -6.68
CA GLU A 210 -17.42 -12.58 -5.64
C GLU A 210 -16.46 -12.73 -4.45
N GLY A 211 -15.39 -13.51 -4.61
CA GLY A 211 -14.39 -13.72 -3.57
C GLY A 211 -13.57 -12.46 -3.30
N THR A 212 -12.88 -12.44 -2.16
CA THR A 212 -12.01 -11.35 -1.72
C THR A 212 -10.59 -11.84 -1.49
N ALA A 213 -9.59 -10.95 -1.53
CA ALA A 213 -8.23 -11.32 -1.18
C ALA A 213 -7.50 -10.21 -0.43
N GLN A 214 -6.58 -10.61 0.45
CA GLN A 214 -5.55 -9.78 1.05
C GLN A 214 -4.20 -10.35 0.62
N LEU A 215 -3.54 -9.65 -0.31
CA LEU A 215 -2.30 -10.10 -0.92
C LEU A 215 -1.15 -9.23 -0.43
N PHE A 216 -0.20 -9.84 0.27
CA PHE A 216 0.98 -9.14 0.74
C PHE A 216 2.14 -9.35 -0.24
N LEU A 217 2.71 -8.27 -0.73
CA LEU A 217 3.81 -8.24 -1.68
C LEU A 217 5.02 -7.52 -1.08
N PRO A 218 6.25 -7.99 -1.34
CA PRO A 218 7.45 -7.33 -0.83
C PRO A 218 7.59 -5.88 -1.32
N ALA A 219 7.98 -4.97 -0.43
CA ALA A 219 8.22 -3.57 -0.78
C ALA A 219 9.36 -3.37 -1.78
N THR A 220 10.30 -4.32 -1.84
CA THR A 220 11.39 -4.32 -2.83
C THR A 220 10.90 -4.33 -4.27
N MET A 221 9.70 -4.85 -4.54
CA MET A 221 9.04 -4.76 -5.85
C MET A 221 8.76 -3.31 -6.25
N ALA A 222 8.43 -2.48 -5.26
CA ALA A 222 8.16 -1.07 -5.48
C ALA A 222 9.40 -0.26 -5.82
N GLN A 223 10.55 -0.67 -5.30
CA GLN A 223 11.81 0.03 -5.48
C GLN A 223 12.42 -0.23 -6.86
N ASN A 224 12.10 -1.35 -7.49
CA ASN A 224 12.54 -1.66 -8.85
C ASN A 224 11.66 -0.92 -9.88
N GLN A 225 11.83 0.38 -9.98
CA GLN A 225 11.08 1.28 -10.87
C GLN A 225 11.28 1.03 -12.37
N LEU A 226 12.09 0.04 -12.75
CA LEU A 226 12.51 -0.17 -14.13
C LEU A 226 12.18 -1.59 -14.56
N GLY A 227 11.13 -1.76 -15.38
CA GLY A 227 10.91 -2.96 -16.16
C GLY A 227 9.52 -3.59 -16.06
N LEU A 228 9.41 -4.80 -16.54
CA LEU A 228 8.21 -5.64 -16.67
C LEU A 228 7.38 -5.76 -15.38
N ASN A 229 8.02 -5.68 -14.22
CA ASN A 229 7.40 -5.78 -12.90
C ASN A 229 6.35 -4.71 -12.64
N ASN A 230 6.64 -3.48 -13.05
CA ASN A 230 5.70 -2.37 -12.88
C ASN A 230 4.46 -2.55 -13.77
N MET A 231 4.63 -3.08 -14.98
CA MET A 231 3.51 -3.30 -15.92
C MET A 231 2.59 -4.43 -15.49
N ALA A 232 3.14 -5.54 -14.97
CA ALA A 232 2.34 -6.66 -14.51
C ALA A 232 1.56 -6.31 -13.22
N LEU A 233 2.21 -5.65 -12.28
CA LEU A 233 1.54 -5.16 -11.08
C LEU A 233 0.48 -4.11 -11.44
N GLN A 234 0.76 -3.17 -12.32
CA GLN A 234 -0.23 -2.24 -12.82
C GLN A 234 -1.41 -2.93 -13.51
N PHE A 235 -1.16 -4.02 -14.24
CA PHE A 235 -2.24 -4.81 -14.82
C PHE A 235 -3.20 -5.33 -13.75
N PHE A 236 -2.68 -5.87 -12.63
CA PHE A 236 -3.53 -6.31 -11.51
C PHE A 236 -4.21 -5.14 -10.79
N LEU A 237 -3.49 -4.04 -10.61
CA LEU A 237 -4.01 -2.85 -9.95
C LEU A 237 -5.08 -2.12 -10.77
N ASN A 238 -5.02 -2.24 -12.09
CA ASN A 238 -6.04 -1.75 -13.00
C ASN A 238 -7.34 -2.59 -12.96
N GLN A 239 -7.32 -3.74 -12.29
CA GLN A 239 -8.55 -4.47 -12.00
C GLN A 239 -9.44 -3.60 -11.13
N LYS A 240 -10.66 -3.31 -11.59
CA LYS A 240 -11.62 -2.46 -10.87
C LYS A 240 -12.04 -2.99 -9.48
N ARG A 241 -11.52 -4.15 -9.08
CA ARG A 241 -11.81 -4.80 -7.79
C ARG A 241 -10.79 -4.50 -6.69
N VAL A 242 -9.71 -3.79 -6.98
CA VAL A 242 -8.77 -3.37 -5.93
C VAL A 242 -9.41 -2.26 -5.10
N GLU A 243 -9.68 -2.54 -3.83
CA GLU A 243 -10.33 -1.62 -2.89
C GLU A 243 -9.33 -0.75 -2.15
N ALA A 244 -8.20 -1.34 -1.78
CA ALA A 244 -7.17 -0.63 -1.02
C ALA A 244 -5.77 -1.16 -1.32
N ILE A 245 -4.80 -0.27 -1.14
CA ILE A 245 -3.38 -0.60 -1.03
C ILE A 245 -2.86 0.05 0.23
N ARG A 246 -2.17 -0.74 1.06
CA ARG A 246 -1.59 -0.28 2.32
C ARG A 246 -0.14 -0.70 2.39
N GLU A 247 0.72 0.23 2.74
CA GLU A 247 2.10 -0.09 3.10
C GLU A 247 2.16 -0.52 4.57
N TRP A 248 2.80 -1.66 4.83
CA TRP A 248 3.08 -2.17 6.17
C TRP A 248 4.58 -2.04 6.42
N THR A 249 5.01 -0.90 6.98
CA THR A 249 6.43 -0.53 7.06
C THR A 249 7.31 -1.57 7.75
N PRO A 250 6.99 -2.10 8.94
CA PRO A 250 7.83 -3.11 9.58
C PRO A 250 7.84 -4.46 8.88
N LEU A 251 6.79 -4.80 8.13
CA LEU A 251 6.76 -6.01 7.30
C LEU A 251 7.60 -5.83 6.02
N GLY A 252 7.94 -4.59 5.64
CA GLY A 252 8.52 -4.32 4.34
C GLY A 252 7.61 -4.76 3.20
N ALA A 253 6.29 -4.64 3.37
CA ALA A 253 5.30 -5.18 2.46
C ALA A 253 4.22 -4.18 2.08
N TYR A 254 3.61 -4.42 0.92
CA TYR A 254 2.35 -3.80 0.50
C TYR A 254 1.23 -4.83 0.56
N GLU A 255 0.14 -4.48 1.23
CA GLU A 255 -1.10 -5.21 1.21
C GLU A 255 -1.99 -4.67 0.09
N ILE A 256 -2.42 -5.55 -0.80
CA ILE A 256 -3.44 -5.27 -1.81
C ILE A 256 -4.75 -5.93 -1.36
N VAL A 257 -5.76 -5.13 -1.09
CA VAL A 257 -7.10 -5.60 -0.74
C VAL A 257 -7.94 -5.69 -2.00
N TYR A 258 -8.35 -6.89 -2.33
CA TYR A 258 -9.18 -7.19 -3.50
C TYR A 258 -10.62 -7.46 -3.07
N GLY A 259 -11.55 -6.65 -3.55
CA GLY A 259 -12.94 -6.65 -3.11
C GLY A 259 -13.88 -7.51 -3.97
N LYS A 260 -15.13 -7.63 -3.52
CA LYS A 260 -16.18 -8.42 -4.18
C LYS A 260 -16.68 -7.81 -5.50
N TYR A 261 -16.68 -6.49 -5.59
CA TYR A 261 -17.32 -5.75 -6.69
C TYR A 261 -16.40 -4.69 -7.27
N ASP A 262 -16.79 -4.18 -8.43
CA ASP A 262 -16.14 -3.05 -9.05
C ASP A 262 -16.10 -1.83 -8.11
N VAL A 263 -14.93 -1.31 -7.86
CA VAL A 263 -14.68 -0.19 -6.95
C VAL A 263 -14.44 1.07 -7.79
N LYS A 264 -15.14 2.15 -7.48
CA LYS A 264 -14.97 3.43 -8.19
C LYS A 264 -13.75 4.21 -7.68
N LYS A 265 -13.43 4.07 -6.39
CA LYS A 265 -12.32 4.77 -5.73
C LYS A 265 -11.54 3.79 -4.87
N MET A 266 -10.22 3.86 -4.98
CA MET A 266 -9.31 3.05 -4.18
C MET A 266 -8.87 3.80 -2.93
N ARG A 267 -8.72 3.07 -1.84
CA ARG A 267 -8.14 3.58 -0.60
C ARG A 267 -6.64 3.31 -0.59
N VAL A 268 -5.88 4.33 -0.25
CA VAL A 268 -4.43 4.22 -0.05
C VAL A 268 -4.14 4.47 1.43
N GLY A 269 -3.24 3.71 2.00
CA GLY A 269 -2.94 3.82 3.42
C GLY A 269 -1.53 3.39 3.76
N LEU A 270 -1.12 3.75 4.99
CA LEU A 270 0.14 3.36 5.60
C LEU A 270 -0.16 2.76 6.97
N ARG A 271 0.52 1.67 7.29
CA ARG A 271 0.51 1.04 8.61
C ARG A 271 1.91 1.15 9.19
N GLU A 272 2.07 1.94 10.23
CA GLU A 272 3.33 2.11 10.96
C GLU A 272 3.23 1.45 12.33
N ARG A 273 4.27 0.77 12.76
CA ARG A 273 4.37 0.24 14.11
C ARG A 273 5.02 1.28 15.01
N VAL A 274 4.29 1.71 16.05
CA VAL A 274 4.78 2.65 17.06
C VAL A 274 4.80 1.91 18.41
N GLY A 275 5.96 1.44 18.81
CA GLY A 275 6.08 0.52 19.95
C GLY A 275 5.46 -0.84 19.62
N GLU A 276 4.47 -1.26 20.40
CA GLU A 276 3.73 -2.51 20.20
C GLU A 276 2.43 -2.33 19.38
N GLU A 277 2.02 -1.08 19.13
CA GLU A 277 0.77 -0.79 18.45
C GLU A 277 0.97 -0.43 16.97
N TRP A 278 0.00 -0.84 16.13
CA TRP A 278 -0.08 -0.44 14.74
C TRP A 278 -0.89 0.84 14.59
N LYS A 279 -0.27 1.86 14.01
CA LYS A 279 -0.93 3.11 13.65
C LYS A 279 -1.33 3.11 12.19
N ALA A 280 -2.62 3.35 11.94
CA ALA A 280 -3.15 3.48 10.58
C ALA A 280 -3.16 4.95 10.15
N ILE A 281 -2.60 5.22 8.96
CA ILE A 281 -2.74 6.48 8.26
C ILE A 281 -3.51 6.18 6.98
N ASN A 282 -4.71 6.74 6.84
CA ASN A 282 -5.53 6.57 5.64
C ASN A 282 -5.51 7.86 4.84
N TYR A 283 -5.20 7.75 3.56
CA TYR A 283 -5.26 8.84 2.61
C TYR A 283 -6.67 8.96 2.02
N ILE A 284 -6.94 10.07 1.34
CA ILE A 284 -8.20 10.24 0.63
C ILE A 284 -8.37 9.17 -0.46
N PRO A 285 -9.59 8.67 -0.70
CA PRO A 285 -9.81 7.70 -1.76
C PRO A 285 -9.57 8.30 -3.15
N LEU A 286 -8.76 7.62 -3.96
CA LEU A 286 -8.43 8.02 -5.32
C LEU A 286 -9.31 7.29 -6.35
N PRO A 287 -9.83 7.97 -7.39
CA PRO A 287 -10.46 7.31 -8.52
C PRO A 287 -9.51 6.33 -9.20
N HIS A 288 -10.04 5.22 -9.71
CA HIS A 288 -9.22 4.22 -10.41
C HIS A 288 -8.40 4.80 -11.57
N GLY A 289 -8.98 5.71 -12.35
CA GLY A 289 -8.30 6.37 -13.47
C GLY A 289 -7.09 7.21 -13.04
N VAL A 290 -7.18 7.87 -11.88
CA VAL A 290 -6.05 8.61 -11.30
C VAL A 290 -5.00 7.64 -10.78
N PHE A 291 -5.44 6.63 -10.03
CA PHE A 291 -4.56 5.66 -9.43
C PHE A 291 -3.75 4.87 -10.48
N ALA A 292 -4.37 4.49 -11.60
CA ALA A 292 -3.71 3.77 -12.68
C ALA A 292 -2.54 4.53 -13.33
N GLN A 293 -2.51 5.85 -13.21
CA GLN A 293 -1.44 6.70 -13.73
C GLN A 293 -0.32 6.92 -12.70
N LEU A 294 -0.65 6.81 -11.40
CA LEU A 294 0.35 6.92 -10.35
C LEU A 294 1.14 5.61 -10.29
N PRO A 295 2.47 5.65 -10.29
CA PRO A 295 3.26 4.50 -9.90
C PRO A 295 2.87 4.16 -8.46
N VAL A 296 2.19 3.04 -8.28
CA VAL A 296 1.48 2.63 -7.05
C VAL A 296 2.27 2.86 -5.78
N PHE A 297 3.53 2.52 -5.84
CA PHE A 297 4.41 2.58 -4.68
C PHE A 297 5.02 3.96 -4.46
N THR A 298 4.95 4.81 -5.48
CA THR A 298 5.48 6.16 -5.40
C THR A 298 4.56 7.08 -4.59
N VAL A 299 3.26 6.83 -4.58
CA VAL A 299 2.31 7.61 -3.75
C VAL A 299 2.67 7.53 -2.27
N LEU A 300 3.17 6.38 -1.81
CA LEU A 300 3.57 6.16 -0.43
C LEU A 300 5.01 6.64 -0.16
N ASN A 301 5.84 6.72 -1.20
CA ASN A 301 7.24 7.17 -1.12
C ASN A 301 7.45 8.61 -1.57
N TYR A 302 6.43 9.28 -2.13
CA TYR A 302 6.56 10.67 -2.59
C TYR A 302 6.79 11.64 -1.45
N GLY A 303 7.52 12.71 -1.81
CA GLY A 303 7.86 13.78 -0.92
C GLY A 303 6.68 14.32 -0.12
N LEU A 304 6.96 15.04 0.93
CA LEU A 304 5.98 15.55 1.89
C LEU A 304 4.82 16.33 1.24
N SER A 305 5.04 16.93 0.07
CA SER A 305 4.04 17.74 -0.65
C SER A 305 2.88 16.91 -1.19
N LEU A 306 3.14 15.82 -1.92
CA LEU A 306 2.04 14.98 -2.44
C LEU A 306 1.34 14.21 -1.33
N ARG A 307 2.08 13.74 -0.33
CA ARG A 307 1.50 13.13 0.87
C ARG A 307 0.53 14.08 1.59
N SER A 308 0.86 15.37 1.64
CA SER A 308 0.04 16.36 2.35
C SER A 308 -1.35 16.54 1.72
N ILE A 309 -1.47 16.46 0.40
CA ILE A 309 -2.77 16.58 -0.29
C ILE A 309 -3.62 15.32 -0.17
N LEU A 310 -2.99 14.15 0.00
CA LEU A 310 -3.69 12.88 0.14
C LEU A 310 -4.17 12.63 1.57
N LEU A 311 -3.59 13.29 2.58
CA LEU A 311 -4.05 13.19 3.95
C LEU A 311 -5.42 13.88 4.11
N PRO A 312 -6.31 13.33 4.95
CA PRO A 312 -7.54 14.04 5.34
C PRO A 312 -7.20 15.39 5.95
N GLY A 313 -7.85 16.46 5.47
CA GLY A 313 -7.61 17.81 5.97
C GLY A 313 -8.10 18.02 7.40
N GLY A 314 -7.54 19.02 8.06
CA GLY A 314 -8.05 19.54 9.32
C GLY A 314 -9.40 20.26 9.15
N GLN A 315 -10.07 20.57 10.25
CA GLN A 315 -11.36 21.28 10.23
C GLN A 315 -11.30 22.69 9.61
N THR A 316 -10.10 23.27 9.57
CA THR A 316 -9.85 24.64 9.06
C THR A 316 -9.27 24.64 7.64
N ASP A 317 -9.13 23.47 7.00
CA ASP A 317 -8.53 23.40 5.68
C ASP A 317 -9.63 23.27 4.62
N VAL A 318 -9.53 24.08 3.55
CA VAL A 318 -10.45 24.07 2.42
C VAL A 318 -9.70 23.62 1.16
N ALA A 319 -10.30 22.70 0.42
CA ALA A 319 -9.71 22.21 -0.83
C ALA A 319 -10.03 23.14 -2.01
N LEU A 320 -9.12 23.20 -2.98
CA LEU A 320 -9.32 23.97 -4.22
C LEU A 320 -10.68 23.66 -4.88
N GLY A 321 -11.05 22.38 -4.95
CA GLY A 321 -12.34 21.95 -5.50
C GLY A 321 -13.57 22.32 -4.66
N GLN A 322 -13.39 22.89 -3.48
CA GLN A 322 -14.48 23.45 -2.65
C GLN A 322 -14.63 24.94 -2.86
N ASP A 323 -13.52 25.66 -3.06
CA ASP A 323 -13.51 27.10 -3.32
C ASP A 323 -13.78 27.44 -4.78
N GLY A 324 -13.30 26.62 -5.71
CA GLY A 324 -13.44 26.81 -7.15
C GLY A 324 -14.15 25.65 -7.85
N ILE A 325 -14.77 25.94 -8.98
CA ILE A 325 -15.44 24.95 -9.81
C ILE A 325 -14.43 24.48 -10.88
N TYR A 326 -14.05 23.20 -10.81
CA TYR A 326 -13.20 22.58 -11.82
C TYR A 326 -13.96 22.44 -13.14
N CYS A 327 -13.41 23.02 -14.19
CA CYS A 327 -13.99 23.01 -15.52
C CYS A 327 -13.17 22.10 -16.45
N ILE A 328 -13.79 20.98 -16.85
CA ILE A 328 -13.30 20.17 -17.96
C ILE A 328 -14.13 20.56 -19.17
N ASP A 329 -13.48 20.77 -20.29
CA ASP A 329 -14.05 21.26 -21.53
C ASP A 329 -15.31 20.51 -22.02
N SER A 330 -15.44 19.24 -21.69
CA SER A 330 -16.57 18.41 -22.10
C SER A 330 -17.84 18.54 -21.23
N ARG A 331 -17.78 19.19 -20.06
CA ARG A 331 -18.90 19.23 -19.09
C ARG A 331 -19.57 20.58 -18.93
N VAL A 332 -18.90 21.66 -19.33
CA VAL A 332 -19.50 23.00 -19.31
C VAL A 332 -19.92 23.34 -20.72
N SER A 333 -21.22 23.46 -20.97
CA SER A 333 -21.72 23.88 -22.28
C SER A 333 -21.21 25.28 -22.63
N GLU A 334 -20.98 25.56 -23.91
CA GLU A 334 -20.52 26.87 -24.40
C GLU A 334 -21.42 28.02 -23.90
N LEU A 335 -22.72 27.78 -23.80
CA LEU A 335 -23.69 28.68 -23.19
C LEU A 335 -23.44 28.92 -21.69
N GLY A 336 -23.04 27.88 -20.95
CA GLY A 336 -22.69 28.00 -19.54
C GLY A 336 -21.42 28.82 -19.33
N ARG A 337 -20.42 28.66 -20.18
CA ARG A 337 -19.17 29.45 -20.15
C ARG A 337 -19.44 30.93 -20.39
N ASN A 338 -20.21 31.26 -21.41
CA ASN A 338 -20.53 32.65 -21.74
C ASN A 338 -21.30 33.35 -20.63
N ALA A 339 -22.27 32.66 -20.00
CA ALA A 339 -23.03 33.20 -18.87
C ALA A 339 -22.13 33.47 -17.63
N LEU A 340 -21.08 32.69 -17.43
CA LEU A 340 -20.15 32.83 -16.31
C LEU A 340 -19.13 33.96 -16.56
N VAL A 341 -18.65 34.12 -17.79
CA VAL A 341 -17.82 35.26 -18.18
C VAL A 341 -18.60 36.57 -18.03
N GLU A 342 -19.88 36.59 -18.43
CA GLU A 342 -20.78 37.73 -18.22
C GLU A 342 -21.02 38.06 -16.75
N SER A 343 -20.87 37.09 -15.83
CA SER A 343 -20.98 37.30 -14.37
C SER A 343 -19.76 37.86 -13.70
N GLY A 344 -18.65 38.08 -14.44
CA GLY A 344 -17.38 38.60 -13.87
C GLY A 344 -16.56 37.57 -13.11
N ALA A 345 -16.69 36.28 -13.46
CA ALA A 345 -15.91 35.20 -12.85
C ALA A 345 -14.42 35.28 -13.20
N TYR A 346 -13.61 34.81 -12.30
CA TYR A 346 -12.16 34.68 -12.48
C TYR A 346 -11.79 33.23 -12.76
N PHE A 347 -10.80 33.04 -13.63
CA PHE A 347 -10.31 31.71 -14.02
C PHE A 347 -8.85 31.57 -13.59
N LEU A 348 -8.56 30.55 -12.80
CA LEU A 348 -7.21 30.12 -12.46
C LEU A 348 -6.84 28.98 -13.40
N THR A 349 -5.83 29.18 -14.22
CA THR A 349 -5.43 28.27 -15.30
C THR A 349 -4.11 27.60 -15.00
N PHE A 350 -3.94 26.38 -15.48
CA PHE A 350 -2.72 25.59 -15.36
C PHE A 350 -2.34 25.04 -16.73
N LYS A 351 -1.29 25.59 -17.31
CA LYS A 351 -0.75 25.13 -18.58
C LYS A 351 0.48 24.26 -18.36
N ARG A 352 0.34 22.99 -18.69
CA ARG A 352 1.41 22.01 -18.50
C ARG A 352 2.41 22.05 -19.63
N HIS A 353 3.70 22.15 -19.30
CA HIS A 353 4.84 21.99 -20.17
C HIS A 353 5.61 20.73 -19.78
N SER A 354 6.62 20.37 -20.56
CA SER A 354 7.44 19.17 -20.28
C SER A 354 8.27 19.26 -19.00
N ASP A 355 8.58 20.47 -18.56
CA ASP A 355 9.52 20.78 -17.47
C ASP A 355 8.94 21.69 -16.39
N HIS A 356 7.81 22.33 -16.64
CA HIS A 356 7.15 23.24 -15.70
C HIS A 356 5.64 23.33 -15.95
N VAL A 357 4.94 24.00 -15.04
CA VAL A 357 3.52 24.33 -15.17
C VAL A 357 3.34 25.81 -14.94
N ASP A 358 2.84 26.51 -15.97
CA ASP A 358 2.45 27.90 -15.83
C ASP A 358 1.11 28.00 -15.10
N VAL A 359 1.04 28.95 -14.19
CA VAL A 359 -0.19 29.29 -13.46
C VAL A 359 -0.54 30.73 -13.78
N ASP A 360 -1.75 30.96 -14.19
CA ASP A 360 -2.22 32.30 -14.56
C ASP A 360 -3.63 32.57 -14.06
N ILE A 361 -4.00 33.83 -13.92
CA ILE A 361 -5.32 34.28 -13.53
C ILE A 361 -5.87 35.22 -14.61
N THR A 362 -7.08 34.91 -15.09
CA THR A 362 -7.72 35.66 -16.17
C THR A 362 -9.20 35.83 -15.93
N THR A 363 -9.78 36.88 -16.55
CA THR A 363 -11.24 37.06 -16.63
C THR A 363 -11.83 36.53 -17.93
N GLU A 364 -10.98 36.08 -18.87
CA GLU A 364 -11.41 35.47 -20.12
C GLU A 364 -11.44 33.94 -19.95
N ALA A 365 -12.49 33.29 -20.47
CA ALA A 365 -12.59 31.83 -20.40
C ALA A 365 -11.50 31.17 -21.24
N PRO A 366 -10.64 30.32 -20.64
CA PRO A 366 -9.57 29.65 -21.35
C PRO A 366 -10.10 28.66 -22.38
N ALA A 367 -9.41 28.50 -23.50
CA ALA A 367 -9.83 27.62 -24.58
C ALA A 367 -9.41 26.15 -24.38
N ASP A 368 -8.16 25.91 -23.92
CA ASP A 368 -7.53 24.57 -23.94
C ASP A 368 -6.77 24.20 -22.66
N ASP A 369 -6.89 24.96 -21.58
CA ASP A 369 -6.14 24.74 -20.36
C ASP A 369 -6.96 24.03 -19.28
N VAL A 370 -6.29 23.41 -18.30
CA VAL A 370 -6.92 22.95 -17.06
C VAL A 370 -7.21 24.17 -16.20
N TYR A 371 -8.47 24.40 -15.82
CA TYR A 371 -8.81 25.60 -15.07
C TYR A 371 -9.89 25.40 -14.02
N TRP A 372 -9.87 26.27 -13.02
CA TRP A 372 -10.92 26.44 -12.00
C TRP A 372 -11.52 27.82 -12.14
N MET A 373 -12.81 27.85 -12.01
CA MET A 373 -13.59 29.09 -12.04
C MET A 373 -13.98 29.51 -10.63
N PHE A 374 -13.78 30.76 -10.33
CA PHE A 374 -14.14 31.38 -9.07
C PHE A 374 -15.12 32.52 -9.29
N PRO A 375 -16.24 32.57 -8.51
CA PRO A 375 -17.14 33.71 -8.56
C PRO A 375 -16.55 34.94 -7.86
N ASP A 376 -15.49 34.78 -7.08
CA ASP A 376 -14.87 35.76 -6.24
C ASP A 376 -13.39 35.94 -6.60
N ALA A 377 -13.00 37.19 -6.90
CA ALA A 377 -11.64 37.57 -7.18
C ALA A 377 -10.68 37.23 -6.03
N GLU A 378 -11.12 37.47 -4.78
CA GLU A 378 -10.29 37.30 -3.60
C GLU A 378 -9.84 35.83 -3.49
N LEU A 379 -10.77 34.88 -3.62
CA LEU A 379 -10.44 33.45 -3.61
C LEU A 379 -9.53 33.04 -4.77
N ALA A 380 -9.76 33.56 -5.97
CA ALA A 380 -8.92 33.29 -7.12
C ALA A 380 -7.48 33.73 -6.90
N TYR A 381 -7.28 34.96 -6.40
CA TYR A 381 -5.94 35.50 -6.10
C TYR A 381 -5.23 34.77 -4.96
N MET A 382 -5.97 34.31 -3.95
CA MET A 382 -5.41 33.49 -2.86
C MET A 382 -4.83 32.19 -3.38
N TRP A 383 -5.54 31.49 -4.24
CA TRP A 383 -5.08 30.25 -4.86
C TRP A 383 -3.96 30.49 -5.87
N TYR A 384 -4.05 31.57 -6.65
CA TYR A 384 -2.97 32.00 -7.56
C TYR A 384 -1.66 32.21 -6.81
N ALA A 385 -1.67 32.98 -5.73
CA ALA A 385 -0.49 33.22 -4.91
C ALA A 385 0.05 31.94 -4.26
N TYR A 386 -0.84 31.06 -3.80
CA TYR A 386 -0.44 29.77 -3.28
C TYR A 386 0.36 28.98 -4.34
N PHE A 387 -0.18 28.83 -5.52
CA PHE A 387 0.47 28.04 -6.59
C PHE A 387 1.68 28.73 -7.21
N CYS A 388 1.77 30.06 -7.18
CA CYS A 388 2.98 30.80 -7.57
C CYS A 388 4.09 30.75 -6.52
N SER A 389 3.78 30.34 -5.27
CA SER A 389 4.78 30.16 -4.22
C SER A 389 5.71 28.98 -4.53
N THR A 390 6.92 28.98 -3.95
CA THR A 390 7.88 27.87 -4.10
C THR A 390 7.27 26.53 -3.74
N ILE A 391 6.47 26.45 -2.67
CA ILE A 391 5.79 25.23 -2.22
C ILE A 391 4.75 24.81 -3.25
N GLY A 392 3.91 25.72 -3.70
CA GLY A 392 2.87 25.45 -4.69
C GLY A 392 3.46 25.01 -6.03
N GLN A 393 4.51 25.68 -6.52
CA GLN A 393 5.20 25.32 -7.75
C GLN A 393 5.83 23.92 -7.67
N THR A 394 6.48 23.59 -6.55
CA THR A 394 7.02 22.25 -6.34
C THR A 394 5.90 21.21 -6.38
N LEU A 395 4.79 21.46 -5.71
CA LEU A 395 3.65 20.54 -5.65
C LEU A 395 3.02 20.30 -7.02
N ILE A 396 2.72 21.38 -7.79
CA ILE A 396 2.10 21.23 -9.12
C ILE A 396 3.04 20.54 -10.11
N GLN A 397 4.34 20.79 -10.02
CA GLN A 397 5.34 20.13 -10.82
C GLN A 397 5.43 18.63 -10.49
N GLU A 398 5.47 18.26 -9.21
CA GLU A 398 5.42 16.86 -8.78
C GLU A 398 4.16 16.16 -9.33
N ILE A 399 2.98 16.75 -9.21
CA ILE A 399 1.74 16.19 -9.75
C ILE A 399 1.82 16.08 -11.28
N SER A 400 2.30 17.11 -11.96
CA SER A 400 2.40 17.14 -13.43
C SER A 400 3.32 16.06 -13.98
N MET A 401 4.43 15.79 -13.30
CA MET A 401 5.38 14.75 -13.72
C MET A 401 4.81 13.33 -13.56
N LEU A 402 3.86 13.14 -12.65
CA LEU A 402 3.28 11.84 -12.33
C LEU A 402 2.07 11.48 -13.16
N ILE A 403 1.30 12.48 -13.56
CA ILE A 403 -0.01 12.30 -14.16
C ILE A 403 0.05 12.62 -15.65
N GLN A 404 -0.45 11.72 -16.50
CA GLN A 404 -0.42 11.87 -17.93
C GLN A 404 -1.61 12.66 -18.49
N THR A 405 -2.80 12.52 -17.90
CA THR A 405 -4.03 13.16 -18.40
C THR A 405 -4.41 14.40 -17.60
N ASP A 406 -4.93 15.41 -18.27
CA ASP A 406 -5.38 16.65 -17.65
C ASP A 406 -6.56 16.43 -16.69
N GLU A 407 -7.44 15.47 -16.97
CA GLU A 407 -8.53 15.10 -16.06
C GLU A 407 -7.99 14.61 -14.70
N SER A 408 -7.00 13.74 -14.71
CA SER A 408 -6.39 13.21 -13.48
C SER A 408 -5.55 14.26 -12.76
N PHE A 409 -4.86 15.11 -13.52
CA PHE A 409 -4.13 16.25 -12.99
C PHE A 409 -5.06 17.21 -12.26
N GLY A 410 -6.15 17.60 -12.90
CA GLY A 410 -7.18 18.45 -12.31
C GLY A 410 -7.84 17.83 -11.07
N TYR A 411 -8.08 16.52 -11.08
CA TYR A 411 -8.60 15.83 -9.92
C TYR A 411 -7.68 15.95 -8.70
N LEU A 412 -6.36 15.72 -8.89
CA LEU A 412 -5.39 15.84 -7.78
C LEU A 412 -5.26 17.30 -7.31
N LEU A 413 -5.20 18.26 -8.23
CA LEU A 413 -5.18 19.67 -7.86
C LEU A 413 -6.43 20.09 -7.07
N SER A 414 -7.61 19.58 -7.44
CA SER A 414 -8.85 19.85 -6.67
C SER A 414 -8.77 19.40 -5.21
N SER A 415 -7.85 18.47 -4.89
CA SER A 415 -7.62 17.97 -3.53
C SER A 415 -6.58 18.77 -2.75
N VAL A 416 -5.87 19.70 -3.40
CA VAL A 416 -4.93 20.61 -2.73
C VAL A 416 -5.69 21.52 -1.77
N ARG A 417 -5.13 21.75 -0.59
CA ARG A 417 -5.82 22.48 0.47
C ARG A 417 -5.04 23.70 0.89
N ARG A 418 -5.78 24.72 1.24
CA ARG A 418 -5.28 25.91 1.93
C ARG A 418 -5.86 25.97 3.33
N ARG A 419 -5.16 26.62 4.24
CA ARG A 419 -5.70 26.99 5.54
C ARG A 419 -6.58 28.22 5.41
N VAL A 420 -7.74 28.22 6.06
CA VAL A 420 -8.59 29.40 6.18
C VAL A 420 -7.98 30.34 7.21
N LEU A 421 -7.75 31.58 6.83
CA LEU A 421 -7.27 32.66 7.69
C LEU A 421 -8.47 33.44 8.25
N ASP A 422 -8.23 34.29 9.29
CA ASP A 422 -9.23 35.25 9.70
C ASP A 422 -9.52 36.28 8.58
N VAL A 423 -10.79 36.66 8.41
CA VAL A 423 -11.27 37.52 7.31
C VAL A 423 -10.42 38.79 7.14
N LYS A 424 -9.96 39.37 8.23
CA LYS A 424 -9.14 40.59 8.19
C LYS A 424 -7.72 40.31 7.66
N ASP A 425 -7.13 39.22 8.08
CA ASP A 425 -5.78 38.81 7.63
C ASP A 425 -5.82 38.37 6.19
N GLU A 426 -6.91 37.71 5.75
CA GLU A 426 -7.14 37.29 4.38
C GLU A 426 -7.24 38.50 3.43
N ALA A 427 -8.05 39.50 3.75
CA ALA A 427 -8.19 40.74 2.96
C ALA A 427 -6.87 41.50 2.82
N GLN A 428 -6.13 41.66 3.88
CA GLN A 428 -4.82 42.35 3.85
C GLN A 428 -3.79 41.57 3.01
N LEU A 429 -3.83 40.22 3.06
CA LEU A 429 -2.95 39.39 2.26
C LEU A 429 -3.29 39.49 0.77
N ILE A 430 -4.58 39.52 0.42
CA ILE A 430 -5.05 39.66 -0.95
C ILE A 430 -4.61 41.01 -1.57
N GLU A 431 -4.80 42.11 -0.87
CA GLU A 431 -4.34 43.42 -1.31
C GLU A 431 -2.82 43.42 -1.57
N SER A 432 -2.05 42.77 -0.68
CA SER A 432 -0.60 42.67 -0.82
C SER A 432 -0.18 41.83 -2.05
N ILE A 433 -0.93 40.74 -2.33
CA ILE A 433 -0.70 39.87 -3.49
C ILE A 433 -1.01 40.61 -4.79
N GLN A 434 -2.16 41.29 -4.86
CA GLN A 434 -2.55 42.06 -6.05
C GLN A 434 -1.55 43.17 -6.35
N ALA A 435 -1.12 43.92 -5.34
CA ALA A 435 -0.10 44.96 -5.51
C ALA A 435 1.26 44.40 -5.97
N ALA A 436 1.64 43.21 -5.48
CA ALA A 436 2.88 42.56 -5.88
C ALA A 436 2.80 42.03 -7.32
N ASP A 437 1.65 41.49 -7.72
CA ASP A 437 1.41 41.01 -9.09
C ASP A 437 1.42 42.13 -10.10
N GLU A 438 0.72 43.24 -9.82
CA GLU A 438 0.77 44.47 -10.67
C GLU A 438 2.20 45.00 -10.81
N ALA A 439 2.95 45.09 -9.71
CA ALA A 439 4.33 45.53 -9.73
C ALA A 439 5.24 44.58 -10.53
N TYR A 440 4.99 43.27 -10.48
CA TYR A 440 5.72 42.29 -11.27
C TYR A 440 5.43 42.44 -12.77
N ILE A 441 4.15 42.56 -13.14
CA ILE A 441 3.75 42.76 -14.55
C ILE A 441 4.38 44.03 -15.11
N ASP A 442 4.33 45.14 -14.36
CA ASP A 442 4.94 46.41 -14.75
C ASP A 442 6.46 46.28 -14.94
N ALA A 443 7.13 45.57 -14.03
CA ALA A 443 8.58 45.35 -14.12
C ALA A 443 8.97 44.50 -15.32
N VAL A 444 8.22 43.43 -15.58
CA VAL A 444 8.44 42.53 -16.74
C VAL A 444 8.19 43.27 -18.05
N THR A 445 7.12 44.05 -18.10
CA THR A 445 6.77 44.87 -19.25
C THR A 445 7.89 45.86 -19.55
N ALA A 446 8.35 46.65 -18.56
CA ALA A 446 9.42 47.60 -18.68
C ALA A 446 10.76 46.93 -19.10
N ALA A 447 11.08 45.78 -18.54
CA ALA A 447 12.27 45.00 -18.89
C ALA A 447 12.20 44.50 -20.33
N THR A 448 11.05 44.01 -20.78
CA THR A 448 10.81 43.53 -22.15
C THR A 448 10.91 44.65 -23.15
N GLU A 449 10.33 45.83 -22.88
CA GLU A 449 10.44 47.01 -23.74
C GLU A 449 11.89 47.50 -23.82
N SER A 450 12.61 47.53 -22.71
CA SER A 450 14.01 47.89 -22.64
C SER A 450 14.88 46.96 -23.46
N TRP A 451 14.65 45.62 -23.29
CA TRP A 451 15.35 44.60 -24.08
C TRP A 451 15.07 44.75 -25.58
N LYS A 452 13.80 44.88 -25.98
CA LYS A 452 13.37 45.05 -27.35
C LYS A 452 14.02 46.29 -27.97
N LYS A 453 13.99 47.42 -27.28
CA LYS A 453 14.64 48.66 -27.71
C LYS A 453 16.17 48.47 -27.93
N THR A 454 16.80 47.72 -27.02
CA THR A 454 18.23 47.41 -27.10
C THR A 454 18.54 46.53 -28.32
N VAL A 455 17.76 45.49 -28.54
CA VAL A 455 17.91 44.56 -29.66
C VAL A 455 17.65 45.28 -30.99
N ASP A 456 16.59 46.09 -31.07
CA ASP A 456 16.28 46.89 -32.26
C ASP A 456 17.42 47.88 -32.59
N THR A 457 17.99 48.52 -31.57
CA THR A 457 19.14 49.44 -31.74
C THR A 457 20.38 48.68 -32.24
N LEU A 458 20.68 47.53 -31.68
CA LEU A 458 21.78 46.67 -32.13
C LEU A 458 21.51 46.12 -33.53
N GLY A 459 20.30 45.69 -33.82
CA GLY A 459 19.89 45.23 -35.16
C GLY A 459 20.08 46.28 -36.23
N ALA A 460 19.69 47.52 -35.94
CA ALA A 460 19.88 48.65 -36.84
C ALA A 460 21.36 48.99 -37.09
N GLN A 461 22.26 48.71 -36.13
CA GLN A 461 23.70 48.92 -36.27
C GLN A 461 24.44 47.79 -37.01
N VAL A 462 23.92 46.57 -36.93
CA VAL A 462 24.60 45.37 -37.45
C VAL A 462 24.06 44.95 -38.82
N MET A 463 22.80 45.27 -39.13
CA MET A 463 22.28 44.99 -40.46
C MET A 463 22.85 45.94 -41.47
N PRO A 464 23.45 45.45 -42.60
CA PRO A 464 23.78 46.31 -43.73
C PRO A 464 22.49 46.99 -44.22
N PRO A 465 22.58 48.26 -44.74
CA PRO A 465 21.41 48.95 -45.25
C PRO A 465 20.72 48.03 -46.26
N THR A 466 19.51 47.62 -45.98
CA THR A 466 18.70 46.86 -46.91
C THR A 466 18.51 47.67 -48.17
N THR A 467 19.24 47.31 -49.20
CA THR A 467 18.77 47.56 -50.57
C THR A 467 17.40 46.87 -50.63
N SER A 468 16.36 47.65 -50.91
CA SER A 468 14.99 47.17 -51.05
C SER A 468 14.99 45.87 -51.87
N ILE A 469 14.74 44.74 -51.22
CA ILE A 469 14.36 43.50 -51.90
C ILE A 469 12.92 43.75 -52.32
N ASP A 470 12.71 44.03 -53.61
CA ASP A 470 11.37 44.07 -54.16
C ASP A 470 10.71 42.71 -53.94
N ILE A 471 9.66 42.70 -53.14
CA ILE A 471 8.88 41.46 -52.74
C ILE A 471 8.10 40.96 -53.98
N GLU A 472 8.17 41.61 -55.14
CA GLU A 472 7.47 41.17 -56.36
C GLU A 472 8.06 39.91 -57.01
N ASP A 473 9.25 39.45 -56.64
CA ASP A 473 9.90 38.28 -57.27
C ASP A 473 9.62 36.89 -56.60
N TYR A 474 8.76 36.81 -55.57
CA TYR A 474 8.42 35.56 -54.94
C TYR A 474 7.10 34.90 -55.41
N SER A 475 6.44 35.46 -56.45
CA SER A 475 5.22 34.90 -57.00
C SER A 475 5.40 33.68 -57.92
N ASP A 476 6.64 33.39 -58.37
CA ASP A 476 6.92 32.33 -59.35
C ASP A 476 7.31 30.96 -58.82
N TYR A 477 7.24 30.73 -57.47
CA TYR A 477 7.49 29.41 -56.88
C TYR A 477 6.24 28.75 -56.32
N LYS A 478 5.11 28.93 -57.00
CA LYS A 478 3.96 28.03 -56.82
C LYS A 478 3.64 27.38 -58.16
N ASN A 479 4.33 26.28 -58.45
CA ASN A 479 3.83 25.17 -59.24
C ASN A 479 4.29 23.87 -58.70
#